data_e961c4aa1bbc3e4dc846b33fd330fc65
#
_entry.id   e961c4aa1bbc3e4dc846b33fd330fc65
#
_cell.length_a   1.000
_cell.length_b   1.000
_cell.length_c   1.000
_cell.angle_alpha   90.00
_cell.angle_beta   90.00
_cell.angle_gamma   90.00
#
_symmetry.space_group_name_H-M   'P 1'
#
loop_
_entity.id
_entity.type
_entity.pdbx_description
1 polymer ?
#
loop_
_entity_poly.entity_id
_entity_poly.type
_entity_poly.pdbx_seq_one_letter_code
_entity_poly.pdbx_strand_id
1 'polypeptide(L)'
;MSGDSDVQGLYRQLSARMPTHTREMYRGGPKLAYISTEQATTKLNTVLGVDAWSFAIVERWYEESSDCCCVRGILTVQWPSGRTTHHEDVGGQVVNRKKDGQPIEIANDWKGARSDCLKRAAADIGIGLFLYSDDKSGAAPEADPVTITCQDCSQSLKGFRRQDRSIGSPADLATETKRRFGRVLCSTCAGKATPLSAQEAI
;
A
#
# COMPACT_ATOMS: atom_id res chain seq x y z
N MET A 1 12.18 -17.18 27.98
CA MET A 1 13.12 -16.37 27.17
C MET A 1 12.82 -16.39 25.65
N SER A 2 11.69 -16.95 25.17
CA SER A 2 11.35 -17.00 23.74
C SER A 2 10.54 -15.80 23.22
N GLY A 3 9.93 -15.00 24.08
CA GLY A 3 9.03 -13.91 23.66
C GLY A 3 9.73 -12.69 23.08
N ASP A 4 10.95 -12.36 23.49
CA ASP A 4 11.67 -11.18 22.99
C ASP A 4 12.18 -11.34 21.56
N SER A 5 12.59 -12.56 21.20
CA SER A 5 13.02 -12.86 19.82
C SER A 5 11.86 -12.79 18.83
N ASP A 6 10.65 -13.07 19.28
CA ASP A 6 9.44 -13.05 18.48
C ASP A 6 8.98 -11.59 18.19
N VAL A 7 9.02 -10.71 19.19
CA VAL A 7 8.74 -9.29 19.02
C VAL A 7 9.71 -8.60 18.07
N GLN A 8 10.99 -8.93 18.14
CA GLN A 8 12.02 -8.41 17.23
C GLN A 8 11.76 -8.88 15.77
N GLY A 9 11.30 -10.11 15.59
CA GLY A 9 10.90 -10.66 14.30
C GLY A 9 9.70 -9.91 13.71
N LEU A 10 8.69 -9.67 14.52
CA LEU A 10 7.50 -8.90 14.12
C LEU A 10 7.85 -7.44 13.78
N TYR A 11 8.69 -6.78 14.59
CA TYR A 11 9.14 -5.42 14.30
C TYR A 11 9.87 -5.33 12.94
N ARG A 12 10.74 -6.27 12.62
CA ARG A 12 11.40 -6.31 11.30
C ARG A 12 10.39 -6.45 10.16
N GLN A 13 9.34 -7.25 10.35
CA GLN A 13 8.28 -7.40 9.36
C GLN A 13 7.44 -6.12 9.24
N LEU A 14 7.08 -5.48 10.35
CA LEU A 14 6.33 -4.21 10.36
C LEU A 14 7.12 -3.09 9.68
N SER A 15 8.42 -2.97 9.97
CA SER A 15 9.30 -1.93 9.43
C SER A 15 9.80 -2.22 8.01
N ALA A 16 9.57 -3.43 7.49
CA ALA A 16 9.94 -3.76 6.12
C ALA A 16 9.28 -2.82 5.12
N ARG A 17 10.08 -2.30 4.18
CA ARG A 17 9.60 -1.38 3.14
C ARG A 17 8.46 -2.00 2.34
N MET A 18 7.58 -1.18 1.85
CA MET A 18 6.46 -1.54 0.99
C MET A 18 6.36 -0.57 -0.19
N PRO A 19 5.68 -0.93 -1.28
CA PRO A 19 5.45 -0.03 -2.40
C PRO A 19 4.84 1.29 -1.91
N THR A 20 5.28 2.40 -2.48
CA THR A 20 4.79 3.74 -2.14
C THR A 20 4.01 4.34 -3.28
N HIS A 21 3.06 5.21 -2.94
CA HIS A 21 2.42 6.11 -3.88
C HIS A 21 3.13 7.46 -3.82
N THR A 22 2.98 8.27 -4.86
CA THR A 22 3.46 9.65 -4.88
C THR A 22 2.32 10.62 -5.14
N ARG A 23 2.30 11.76 -4.44
CA ARG A 23 1.39 12.86 -4.75
C ARG A 23 2.14 14.19 -4.74
N GLU A 24 1.71 15.12 -5.56
CA GLU A 24 2.16 16.51 -5.46
C GLU A 24 1.49 17.19 -4.26
N MET A 25 2.27 17.93 -3.48
CA MET A 25 1.74 18.71 -2.35
C MET A 25 0.79 19.82 -2.83
N TYR A 26 1.15 20.47 -3.93
CA TYR A 26 0.39 21.46 -4.68
C TYR A 26 0.85 21.44 -6.14
N ARG A 27 0.09 22.01 -7.04
CA ARG A 27 0.39 22.01 -8.48
C ARG A 27 1.80 22.59 -8.75
N GLY A 28 2.68 21.74 -9.29
CA GLY A 28 4.09 22.07 -9.52
C GLY A 28 4.98 22.00 -8.28
N GLY A 29 4.46 21.53 -7.14
CA GLY A 29 5.20 21.34 -5.90
C GLY A 29 5.96 20.02 -5.82
N PRO A 30 6.69 19.81 -4.72
CA PRO A 30 7.43 18.57 -4.53
C PRO A 30 6.49 17.37 -4.47
N LYS A 31 6.93 16.26 -5.04
CA LYS A 31 6.25 14.97 -4.93
C LYS A 31 6.69 14.30 -3.64
N LEU A 32 5.72 13.96 -2.79
CA LEU A 32 5.96 13.20 -1.58
C LEU A 32 5.54 11.74 -1.77
N ALA A 33 6.40 10.84 -1.32
CA ALA A 33 6.05 9.43 -1.21
C ALA A 33 5.16 9.22 0.03
N TYR A 34 4.17 8.34 -0.09
CA TYR A 34 3.30 7.97 1.03
C TYR A 34 2.82 6.53 0.90
N ILE A 35 2.36 5.95 2.00
CA ILE A 35 1.62 4.69 2.02
C ILE A 35 0.13 4.96 2.17
N SER A 36 -0.71 4.12 1.56
CA SER A 36 -2.16 4.21 1.76
C SER A 36 -2.56 3.65 3.12
N THR A 37 -3.74 4.04 3.60
CA THR A 37 -4.32 3.46 4.83
C THR A 37 -4.61 1.98 4.66
N GLU A 38 -4.99 1.55 3.47
CA GLU A 38 -5.18 0.14 3.13
C GLU A 38 -3.88 -0.65 3.30
N GLN A 39 -2.75 -0.14 2.80
CA GLN A 39 -1.45 -0.77 2.96
C GLN A 39 -1.05 -0.89 4.44
N ALA A 40 -1.25 0.18 5.23
CA ALA A 40 -0.98 0.16 6.66
C ALA A 40 -1.85 -0.88 7.39
N THR A 41 -3.15 -0.90 7.10
CA THR A 41 -4.11 -1.85 7.68
C THR A 41 -3.79 -3.29 7.27
N THR A 42 -3.49 -3.53 6.01
CA THR A 42 -3.08 -4.85 5.51
C THR A 42 -1.81 -5.33 6.21
N LYS A 43 -0.84 -4.44 6.39
CA LYS A 43 0.40 -4.76 7.11
C LYS A 43 0.13 -5.14 8.56
N LEU A 44 -0.69 -4.38 9.29
CA LEU A 44 -1.12 -4.70 10.65
C LEU A 44 -1.80 -6.07 10.70
N ASN A 45 -2.77 -6.32 9.84
CA ASN A 45 -3.50 -7.58 9.80
C ASN A 45 -2.62 -8.78 9.46
N THR A 46 -1.70 -8.62 8.51
CA THR A 46 -0.85 -9.72 8.04
C THR A 46 0.24 -10.07 9.04
N VAL A 47 0.83 -9.08 9.71
CA VAL A 47 1.97 -9.28 10.60
C VAL A 47 1.53 -9.59 12.04
N LEU A 48 0.55 -8.86 12.55
CA LEU A 48 0.08 -9.00 13.93
C LEU A 48 -1.08 -9.98 14.08
N GLY A 49 -1.96 -10.05 13.07
CA GLY A 49 -3.26 -10.69 13.16
C GLY A 49 -4.38 -9.67 13.37
N VAL A 50 -5.59 -9.99 12.89
CA VAL A 50 -6.74 -9.06 12.90
C VAL A 50 -7.29 -8.77 14.29
N ASP A 51 -7.02 -9.61 15.24
CA ASP A 51 -7.46 -9.57 16.64
C ASP A 51 -6.39 -9.00 17.59
N ALA A 52 -5.15 -8.86 17.11
CA ALA A 52 -4.04 -8.39 17.93
C ALA A 52 -3.87 -6.87 17.97
N TRP A 53 -4.70 -6.12 17.27
CA TRP A 53 -4.65 -4.66 17.28
C TRP A 53 -6.04 -4.02 17.16
N SER A 54 -6.13 -2.80 17.65
CA SER A 54 -7.32 -1.96 17.51
C SER A 54 -6.93 -0.49 17.36
N PHE A 55 -7.80 0.30 16.71
CA PHE A 55 -7.62 1.74 16.60
C PHE A 55 -8.89 2.46 17.05
N ALA A 56 -8.77 3.26 18.10
CA ALA A 56 -9.84 4.06 18.68
C ALA A 56 -9.61 5.55 18.42
N ILE A 57 -10.67 6.27 18.04
CA ILE A 57 -10.69 7.73 18.03
C ILE A 57 -11.01 8.18 19.47
N VAL A 58 -10.12 8.97 20.06
CA VAL A 58 -10.28 9.52 21.40
C VAL A 58 -10.94 10.90 21.35
N GLU A 59 -10.54 11.70 20.35
CA GLU A 59 -11.02 13.06 20.20
C GLU A 59 -11.05 13.45 18.72
N ARG A 60 -11.94 14.37 18.40
CA ARG A 60 -11.99 15.03 17.08
C ARG A 60 -12.40 16.48 17.26
N TRP A 61 -11.74 17.37 16.53
CA TRP A 61 -12.06 18.80 16.54
C TRP A 61 -11.78 19.41 15.16
N TYR A 62 -12.44 20.51 14.91
CA TYR A 62 -12.17 21.33 13.76
C TYR A 62 -11.27 22.49 14.15
N GLU A 63 -10.14 22.62 13.46
CA GLU A 63 -9.17 23.68 13.68
C GLU A 63 -9.44 24.82 12.68
N GLU A 64 -10.06 25.90 13.17
CA GLU A 64 -10.50 27.01 12.32
C GLU A 64 -9.32 27.73 11.66
N SER A 65 -8.19 27.89 12.36
CA SER A 65 -7.02 28.63 11.88
C SER A 65 -6.37 28.01 10.64
N SER A 66 -6.49 26.70 10.48
CA SER A 66 -5.91 25.94 9.36
C SER A 66 -6.96 25.27 8.48
N ASP A 67 -8.27 25.52 8.71
CA ASP A 67 -9.38 24.89 8.01
C ASP A 67 -9.24 23.35 7.97
N CYS A 68 -8.97 22.74 9.12
CA CYS A 68 -8.56 21.35 9.20
C CYS A 68 -9.45 20.54 10.15
N CYS A 69 -9.91 19.37 9.67
CA CYS A 69 -10.46 18.32 10.54
C CYS A 69 -9.29 17.60 11.22
N CYS A 70 -9.27 17.56 12.54
CA CYS A 70 -8.23 16.92 13.33
C CYS A 70 -8.79 15.77 14.16
N VAL A 71 -8.07 14.67 14.20
CA VAL A 71 -8.42 13.46 14.95
C VAL A 71 -7.24 13.05 15.83
N ARG A 72 -7.48 12.88 17.13
CA ARG A 72 -6.59 12.19 18.05
C ARG A 72 -7.05 10.75 18.23
N GLY A 73 -6.18 9.81 18.04
CA GLY A 73 -6.50 8.38 18.14
C GLY A 73 -5.37 7.57 18.75
N ILE A 74 -5.72 6.37 19.20
CA ILE A 74 -4.81 5.44 19.84
C ILE A 74 -4.83 4.12 19.07
N LEU A 75 -3.66 3.70 18.59
CA LEU A 75 -3.41 2.35 18.11
C LEU A 75 -2.95 1.49 19.30
N THR A 76 -3.73 0.49 19.64
CA THR A 76 -3.40 -0.49 20.68
C THR A 76 -2.92 -1.77 20.02
N VAL A 77 -1.80 -2.33 20.48
CA VAL A 77 -1.22 -3.58 19.97
C VAL A 77 -0.99 -4.54 21.13
N GLN A 78 -1.48 -5.76 20.96
CA GLN A 78 -1.21 -6.90 21.85
C GLN A 78 -0.10 -7.75 21.24
N TRP A 79 1.04 -7.78 21.91
CA TRP A 79 2.21 -8.53 21.45
C TRP A 79 2.16 -10.00 21.91
N PRO A 80 2.77 -10.93 21.18
CA PRO A 80 2.86 -12.35 21.60
C PRO A 80 3.53 -12.55 22.95
N SER A 81 4.32 -11.58 23.42
CA SER A 81 4.89 -11.57 24.76
C SER A 81 3.85 -11.36 25.89
N GLY A 82 2.58 -11.16 25.56
CA GLY A 82 1.52 -10.79 26.49
C GLY A 82 1.49 -9.30 26.86
N ARG A 83 2.43 -8.51 26.33
CA ARG A 83 2.50 -7.07 26.56
C ARG A 83 1.54 -6.32 25.63
N THR A 84 0.88 -5.30 26.15
CA THR A 84 0.06 -4.35 25.37
C THR A 84 0.78 -3.01 25.29
N THR A 85 0.81 -2.42 24.10
CA THR A 85 1.32 -1.06 23.89
C THR A 85 0.26 -0.16 23.28
N HIS A 86 0.35 1.14 23.56
CA HIS A 86 -0.55 2.17 23.09
C HIS A 86 0.28 3.25 22.39
N HIS A 87 -0.11 3.57 21.16
CA HIS A 87 0.56 4.56 20.29
C HIS A 87 -0.46 5.63 19.95
N GLU A 88 -0.32 6.80 20.54
CA GLU A 88 -1.22 7.93 20.33
C GLU A 88 -0.62 8.91 19.33
N ASP A 89 -1.44 9.40 18.41
CA ASP A 89 -1.03 10.46 17.50
C ASP A 89 -2.24 11.32 17.07
N VAL A 90 -1.95 12.43 16.40
CA VAL A 90 -2.93 13.34 15.83
C VAL A 90 -2.78 13.33 14.32
N GLY A 91 -3.88 13.11 13.61
CA GLY A 91 -3.96 13.22 12.16
C GLY A 91 -4.86 14.37 11.74
N GLY A 92 -4.57 14.95 10.59
CA GLY A 92 -5.30 16.09 10.05
C GLY A 92 -5.66 15.94 8.58
N GLN A 93 -6.76 16.60 8.20
CA GLN A 93 -7.18 16.74 6.81
C GLN A 93 -7.75 18.14 6.60
N VAL A 94 -7.13 18.91 5.70
CA VAL A 94 -7.69 20.21 5.27
C VAL A 94 -9.03 19.98 4.59
N VAL A 95 -10.02 20.79 4.94
CA VAL A 95 -11.38 20.68 4.40
C VAL A 95 -11.40 21.00 2.92
N ASN A 96 -11.93 20.08 2.13
CA ASN A 96 -12.11 20.28 0.70
C ASN A 96 -13.32 21.17 0.44
N ARG A 97 -13.11 22.33 -0.18
CA ARG A 97 -14.16 23.33 -0.44
C ARG A 97 -14.45 23.50 -1.92
N LYS A 98 -15.70 23.83 -2.21
CA LYS A 98 -16.14 24.32 -3.50
C LYS A 98 -15.63 25.75 -3.72
N LYS A 99 -15.80 26.27 -4.95
CA LYS A 99 -15.44 27.65 -5.29
C LYS A 99 -16.21 28.72 -4.49
N ASP A 100 -17.40 28.38 -3.99
CA ASP A 100 -18.24 29.22 -3.15
C ASP A 100 -17.89 29.15 -1.65
N GLY A 101 -16.85 28.43 -1.29
CA GLY A 101 -16.37 28.28 0.08
C GLY A 101 -17.09 27.18 0.90
N GLN A 102 -18.15 26.56 0.38
CA GLN A 102 -18.84 25.48 1.08
C GLN A 102 -18.03 24.19 1.06
N PRO A 103 -18.00 23.40 2.16
CA PRO A 103 -17.39 22.06 2.14
C PRO A 103 -18.01 21.19 1.05
N ILE A 104 -17.18 20.39 0.36
CA ILE A 104 -17.68 19.44 -0.62
C ILE A 104 -18.37 18.28 0.11
N GLU A 105 -17.67 17.67 1.05
CA GLU A 105 -18.17 16.54 1.84
C GLU A 105 -17.35 16.39 3.13
N ILE A 106 -17.78 17.03 4.19
CA ILE A 106 -17.06 17.08 5.47
C ILE A 106 -16.80 15.69 6.08
N ALA A 107 -17.67 14.71 5.81
CA ALA A 107 -17.49 13.34 6.29
C ALA A 107 -16.25 12.67 5.69
N ASN A 108 -15.91 12.96 4.43
CA ASN A 108 -14.69 12.47 3.80
C ASN A 108 -13.45 13.15 4.39
N ASP A 109 -13.53 14.40 4.78
CA ASP A 109 -12.42 15.10 5.43
C ASP A 109 -12.14 14.50 6.83
N TRP A 110 -13.18 14.20 7.62
CA TRP A 110 -13.04 13.44 8.87
C TRP A 110 -12.45 12.04 8.67
N LYS A 111 -12.86 11.34 7.62
CA LYS A 111 -12.29 10.04 7.25
C LYS A 111 -10.81 10.17 6.85
N GLY A 112 -10.46 11.25 6.15
CA GLY A 112 -9.07 11.59 5.82
C GLY A 112 -8.21 11.80 7.06
N ALA A 113 -8.69 12.63 8.01
CA ALA A 113 -8.01 12.89 9.28
C ALA A 113 -7.79 11.60 10.10
N ARG A 114 -8.82 10.74 10.21
CA ARG A 114 -8.68 9.42 10.85
C ARG A 114 -7.63 8.56 10.17
N SER A 115 -7.62 8.55 8.85
CA SER A 115 -6.68 7.75 8.05
C SER A 115 -5.24 8.23 8.22
N ASP A 116 -5.03 9.53 8.36
CA ASP A 116 -3.73 10.12 8.64
C ASP A 116 -3.27 9.78 10.05
N CYS A 117 -4.14 9.93 11.06
CA CYS A 117 -3.86 9.58 12.46
C CYS A 117 -3.43 8.11 12.59
N LEU A 118 -4.16 7.16 12.00
CA LEU A 118 -3.79 5.73 12.05
C LEU A 118 -2.39 5.48 11.46
N LYS A 119 -2.06 6.08 10.32
CA LYS A 119 -0.74 5.90 9.69
C LYS A 119 0.39 6.45 10.53
N ARG A 120 0.16 7.59 11.20
CA ARG A 120 1.14 8.21 12.09
C ARG A 120 1.37 7.36 13.34
N ALA A 121 0.32 6.93 14.02
CA ALA A 121 0.42 6.01 15.15
C ALA A 121 1.08 4.66 14.76
N ALA A 122 0.82 4.17 13.54
CA ALA A 122 1.45 2.95 13.02
C ALA A 122 2.95 3.13 12.69
N ALA A 123 3.42 4.36 12.48
CA ALA A 123 4.83 4.63 12.27
C ALA A 123 5.67 4.37 13.54
N ASP A 124 5.10 4.54 14.74
CA ASP A 124 5.76 4.24 16.02
C ASP A 124 6.15 2.76 16.14
N ILE A 125 5.43 1.89 15.49
CA ILE A 125 5.75 0.44 15.43
C ILE A 125 6.46 0.03 14.13
N GLY A 126 6.93 1.01 13.35
CA GLY A 126 7.77 0.81 12.18
C GLY A 126 7.06 0.92 10.82
N ILE A 127 5.71 0.89 10.77
CA ILE A 127 4.98 0.91 9.49
C ILE A 127 5.12 2.26 8.79
N GLY A 128 5.79 2.26 7.63
CA GLY A 128 6.02 3.49 6.87
C GLY A 128 7.12 4.39 7.45
N LEU A 129 7.80 3.99 8.52
CA LEU A 129 8.87 4.77 9.15
C LEU A 129 10.02 5.10 8.15
N PHE A 130 10.26 4.23 7.18
CA PHE A 130 11.25 4.45 6.11
C PHE A 130 10.96 5.71 5.25
N LEU A 131 9.75 6.25 5.27
CA LEU A 131 9.40 7.49 4.56
C LEU A 131 10.04 8.74 5.20
N TYR A 132 10.44 8.64 6.47
CA TYR A 132 11.01 9.73 7.26
C TYR A 132 12.54 9.60 7.43
N SER A 133 13.13 8.50 6.92
CA SER A 133 14.58 8.34 6.96
C SER A 133 15.22 9.21 5.87
N ASP A 134 16.31 9.92 6.22
CA ASP A 134 17.13 10.71 5.29
C ASP A 134 17.90 9.83 4.29
N ASP A 135 17.78 8.53 4.41
CA ASP A 135 18.40 7.56 3.52
C ASP A 135 17.76 7.59 2.13
N LYS A 136 18.14 8.61 1.35
CA LYS A 136 17.77 8.76 -0.07
C LYS A 136 18.33 7.64 -0.95
N SER A 137 19.19 6.77 -0.40
CA SER A 137 19.72 5.59 -1.09
C SER A 137 18.68 4.45 -1.16
N GLY A 138 17.62 4.56 -0.40
CA GLY A 138 16.53 3.62 -0.42
C GLY A 138 15.43 4.00 -1.40
N ALA A 139 15.66 3.94 -2.70
CA ALA A 139 14.61 3.36 -3.53
C ALA A 139 14.08 2.16 -2.74
N ALA A 140 12.74 2.11 -2.44
CA ALA A 140 12.16 0.87 -1.96
C ALA A 140 12.87 -0.24 -2.74
N PRO A 141 13.33 -1.36 -2.13
CA PRO A 141 13.64 -2.49 -2.96
C PRO A 141 12.39 -2.57 -3.83
N GLU A 142 12.52 -2.23 -5.11
CA GLU A 142 11.52 -2.67 -6.07
C GLU A 142 11.34 -4.10 -5.62
N ALA A 143 10.14 -4.42 -5.13
CA ALA A 143 9.79 -5.81 -4.85
C ALA A 143 10.24 -6.47 -6.13
N ASP A 144 11.31 -7.26 -6.06
CA ASP A 144 12.00 -7.77 -7.28
C ASP A 144 10.89 -8.02 -8.25
N PRO A 145 10.79 -7.27 -9.35
CA PRO A 145 9.61 -7.33 -10.18
C PRO A 145 9.50 -8.80 -10.43
N VAL A 146 8.42 -9.45 -9.92
CA VAL A 146 8.29 -10.91 -10.07
C VAL A 146 8.53 -11.10 -11.53
N THR A 147 9.78 -11.43 -11.85
CA THR A 147 10.26 -11.42 -13.23
C THR A 147 9.58 -12.61 -13.86
N ILE A 148 8.35 -12.36 -14.32
CA ILE A 148 7.56 -13.40 -14.97
C ILE A 148 8.33 -13.74 -16.25
N THR A 149 8.86 -14.95 -16.31
CA THR A 149 9.63 -15.42 -17.45
C THR A 149 8.77 -16.23 -18.41
N CYS A 150 9.07 -16.11 -19.67
CA CYS A 150 8.47 -16.93 -20.70
C CYS A 150 8.93 -18.38 -20.55
N GLN A 151 7.99 -19.32 -20.56
CA GLN A 151 8.30 -20.75 -20.41
C GLN A 151 9.00 -21.36 -21.65
N ASP A 152 8.89 -20.71 -22.81
CA ASP A 152 9.51 -21.21 -24.05
C ASP A 152 10.93 -20.67 -24.29
N CYS A 153 11.21 -19.40 -23.94
CA CYS A 153 12.51 -18.77 -24.22
C CYS A 153 13.22 -18.19 -22.99
N SER A 154 12.65 -18.37 -21.78
CA SER A 154 13.20 -17.92 -20.48
C SER A 154 13.42 -16.40 -20.38
N GLN A 155 12.98 -15.61 -21.36
CA GLN A 155 13.09 -14.15 -21.29
C GLN A 155 12.00 -13.58 -20.39
N SER A 156 12.32 -12.48 -19.70
CA SER A 156 11.37 -11.71 -18.90
C SER A 156 10.23 -11.17 -19.76
N LEU A 157 8.99 -11.34 -19.29
CA LEU A 157 7.84 -10.72 -19.92
C LEU A 157 7.94 -9.19 -19.79
N LYS A 158 7.64 -8.50 -20.89
CA LYS A 158 7.55 -7.03 -20.93
C LYS A 158 6.10 -6.61 -21.08
N GLY A 159 5.78 -5.38 -20.67
CA GLY A 159 4.48 -4.78 -20.97
C GLY A 159 4.20 -4.80 -22.48
N PHE A 160 2.94 -4.92 -22.86
CA PHE A 160 2.53 -5.00 -24.25
C PHE A 160 1.42 -3.98 -24.56
N ARG A 161 1.32 -3.59 -25.84
CA ARG A 161 0.27 -2.67 -26.28
C ARG A 161 -0.95 -3.46 -26.74
N ARG A 162 -2.12 -3.18 -26.16
CA ARG A 162 -3.40 -3.78 -26.55
C ARG A 162 -3.94 -3.12 -27.83
N GLN A 163 -4.97 -3.72 -28.43
CA GLN A 163 -5.60 -3.18 -29.65
C GLN A 163 -6.26 -1.82 -29.43
N ASP A 164 -6.77 -1.56 -28.20
CA ASP A 164 -7.31 -0.27 -27.76
C ASP A 164 -6.26 0.80 -27.45
N ARG A 165 -4.96 0.51 -27.76
CA ARG A 165 -3.77 1.32 -27.46
C ARG A 165 -3.40 1.45 -25.97
N SER A 166 -4.11 0.81 -25.05
CA SER A 166 -3.70 0.72 -23.64
C SER A 166 -2.46 -0.16 -23.48
N ILE A 167 -1.73 0.04 -22.38
CA ILE A 167 -0.53 -0.74 -22.06
C ILE A 167 -0.94 -1.82 -21.04
N GLY A 168 -0.82 -3.09 -21.45
CA GLY A 168 -0.97 -4.24 -20.54
C GLY A 168 0.31 -4.51 -19.78
N SER A 169 0.19 -4.91 -18.51
CA SER A 169 1.32 -5.29 -17.65
C SER A 169 1.89 -6.67 -18.03
N PRO A 170 3.12 -7.03 -17.58
CA PRO A 170 3.64 -8.39 -17.71
C PRO A 170 2.73 -9.45 -17.07
N ALA A 171 2.06 -9.13 -15.97
CA ALA A 171 1.12 -10.03 -15.31
C ALA A 171 -0.14 -10.29 -16.14
N ASP A 172 -0.66 -9.24 -16.82
CA ASP A 172 -1.79 -9.38 -17.74
C ASP A 172 -1.42 -10.31 -18.90
N LEU A 173 -0.21 -10.15 -19.46
CA LEU A 173 0.29 -11.00 -20.53
C LEU A 173 0.44 -12.45 -20.08
N ALA A 174 0.96 -12.67 -18.86
CA ALA A 174 1.10 -14.01 -18.29
C ALA A 174 -0.26 -14.69 -18.12
N THR A 175 -1.25 -13.98 -17.58
CA THR A 175 -2.61 -14.49 -17.39
C THR A 175 -3.27 -14.83 -18.71
N GLU A 176 -3.21 -13.93 -19.68
CA GLU A 176 -3.81 -14.12 -20.99
C GLU A 176 -3.15 -15.28 -21.78
N THR A 177 -1.82 -15.35 -21.76
CA THR A 177 -1.12 -16.43 -22.48
C THR A 177 -1.32 -17.78 -21.79
N LYS A 178 -1.37 -17.84 -20.45
CA LYS A 178 -1.68 -19.07 -19.72
C LYS A 178 -3.09 -19.56 -20.03
N ARG A 179 -4.08 -18.66 -20.10
CA ARG A 179 -5.45 -19.00 -20.49
C ARG A 179 -5.55 -19.52 -21.92
N ARG A 180 -4.83 -18.91 -22.86
CA ARG A 180 -4.93 -19.19 -24.31
C ARG A 180 -4.06 -20.35 -24.77
N PHE A 181 -2.90 -20.57 -24.14
CA PHE A 181 -1.89 -21.54 -24.58
C PHE A 181 -1.51 -22.57 -23.49
N GLY A 182 -2.16 -22.53 -22.31
CA GLY A 182 -1.85 -23.41 -21.16
C GLY A 182 -0.54 -23.09 -20.45
N ARG A 183 0.23 -22.13 -20.94
CA ARG A 183 1.55 -21.76 -20.42
C ARG A 183 1.84 -20.26 -20.56
N VAL A 184 2.77 -19.75 -19.74
CA VAL A 184 3.15 -18.34 -19.73
C VAL A 184 4.14 -18.07 -20.87
N LEU A 185 3.77 -17.18 -21.79
CA LEU A 185 4.55 -16.86 -22.99
C LEU A 185 4.79 -15.34 -23.12
N CYS A 186 5.96 -14.95 -23.60
CA CYS A 186 6.18 -13.58 -24.08
C CYS A 186 5.40 -13.34 -25.40
N SER A 187 5.22 -12.08 -25.77
CA SER A 187 4.49 -11.70 -26.99
C SER A 187 5.03 -12.37 -28.27
N THR A 188 6.36 -12.53 -28.36
CA THR A 188 7.01 -13.17 -29.50
C THR A 188 6.73 -14.66 -29.55
N CYS A 189 6.79 -15.38 -28.44
CA CYS A 189 6.49 -16.82 -28.39
C CYS A 189 4.99 -17.09 -28.54
N ALA A 190 4.14 -16.24 -27.96
CA ALA A 190 2.70 -16.33 -28.13
C ALA A 190 2.24 -16.16 -29.59
N GLY A 191 2.93 -15.30 -30.37
CA GLY A 191 2.67 -15.16 -31.79
C GLY A 191 3.02 -16.38 -32.66
N LYS A 192 3.82 -17.31 -32.13
CA LYS A 192 4.24 -18.55 -32.79
C LYS A 192 3.54 -19.80 -32.25
N ALA A 193 2.89 -19.71 -31.12
CA ALA A 193 2.26 -20.83 -30.41
C ALA A 193 0.84 -21.10 -30.97
N THR A 194 0.49 -22.37 -31.02
CA THR A 194 -0.89 -22.79 -31.37
C THR A 194 -1.78 -22.67 -30.12
N PRO A 195 -2.94 -21.99 -30.18
CA PRO A 195 -3.88 -21.92 -29.09
C PRO A 195 -4.41 -23.31 -28.69
N LEU A 196 -4.75 -23.50 -27.42
CA LEU A 196 -5.48 -24.71 -26.98
C LEU A 196 -6.82 -24.83 -27.72
N SER A 197 -7.21 -26.03 -28.04
CA SER A 197 -8.53 -26.31 -28.60
C SER A 197 -9.62 -26.05 -27.53
N ALA A 198 -10.84 -25.70 -27.96
CA ALA A 198 -11.95 -25.38 -27.05
C ALA A 198 -12.31 -26.51 -26.06
N GLN A 199 -11.80 -27.71 -26.24
CA GLN A 199 -12.01 -28.88 -25.37
C GLN A 199 -10.95 -29.03 -24.26
N GLU A 200 -9.83 -28.33 -24.35
CA GLU A 200 -8.72 -28.40 -23.37
C GLU A 200 -8.67 -27.20 -22.41
N ALA A 201 -9.65 -26.29 -22.50
CA ALA A 201 -9.69 -25.02 -21.75
C ALA A 201 -10.65 -25.07 -20.53
N ILE A 202 -10.99 -26.27 -20.00
CA ILE A 202 -11.86 -26.46 -18.79
C ILE A 202 -11.01 -26.81 -17.61
#